data_3a118d781c34d7f82aaaf76be979ce2e
#
_entry.id   3a118d781c34d7f82aaaf76be979ce2e
#
_cell.length_a   1.000
_cell.length_b   1.000
_cell.length_c   1.000
_cell.angle_alpha   90.00
_cell.angle_beta   90.00
_cell.angle_gamma   90.00
#
_symmetry.space_group_name_H-M   'P 1'
#
loop_
_entity.id
_entity.type
_entity.pdbx_description
1 polymer ?
#
loop_
_entity_poly.entity_id
_entity_poly.type
_entity_poly.pdbx_seq_one_letter_code
_entity_poly.pdbx_strand_id
1 'polypeptide(L)'
;MCSSDLEQRRHLLRRELAGTIASGLSAPRTLVEAADRYQNEQRSIEYMLLDRALAGEIPPPPPEVLAKYFEERKTQFRTPEYRKLVIVSLIPGEQARWIEISDADLKRAYEERRARYVTPERRHILQIDFPNAEAASAAAGRIAKGASFTEIAKELGKSEKDIDLGTVPKSAVIDRAAADAAFALKEGEVSAPVQGRFGTVLVQVLKIEPEQVRSLEQVAGELKQELAAARAKSEIFDLYNKIEDARAEGKSLAEAAANLKLEARTVEAVDRSSRDAAGTPVKLPDAERLLPAAFNTDVGVERDPLQFQDGYIWYDVTGISPSRERSLDEVKDLVETRWRDREIATRLDTKATEMLDKLKAGATMAEVAAANHLKVETLTGRKRGEAAGPLSAAGVDAVFHTAKDAAGKTEAAQPAEQVVFRVTDIVVPALDMTSDEAKRALETLNRSLSEDILAEYIARLESEIGVTINQSALNQVVSGGAGDGAN
;
A
#
# COMPACT_ATOMS: atom_id res chain seq x y z
N MET A 1 -15.98 16.23 -39.94
CA MET A 1 -15.69 15.20 -38.95
C MET A 1 -14.67 15.77 -38.00
N CYS A 2 -15.05 15.94 -36.71
CA CYS A 2 -14.14 16.51 -35.71
C CYS A 2 -12.97 15.56 -35.44
N SER A 3 -11.80 16.11 -35.16
CA SER A 3 -10.57 15.39 -34.77
C SER A 3 -10.82 14.35 -33.65
N SER A 4 -11.70 14.67 -32.72
CA SER A 4 -12.10 13.82 -31.61
C SER A 4 -12.83 12.53 -32.04
N ASP A 5 -13.60 12.57 -33.12
CA ASP A 5 -14.38 11.44 -33.63
C ASP A 5 -13.45 10.38 -34.29
N LEU A 6 -12.41 10.85 -34.95
CA LEU A 6 -11.35 9.99 -35.54
C LEU A 6 -10.49 9.33 -34.44
N GLU A 7 -10.18 10.04 -33.38
CA GLU A 7 -9.42 9.50 -32.25
C GLU A 7 -10.23 8.47 -31.46
N GLN A 8 -11.52 8.74 -31.21
CA GLN A 8 -12.41 7.76 -30.57
C GLN A 8 -12.58 6.50 -31.40
N ARG A 9 -12.71 6.63 -32.73
CA ARG A 9 -12.81 5.49 -33.65
C ARG A 9 -11.52 4.66 -33.66
N ARG A 10 -10.34 5.31 -33.64
CA ARG A 10 -9.05 4.61 -33.54
C ARG A 10 -8.90 3.88 -32.20
N HIS A 11 -9.36 4.49 -31.11
CA HIS A 11 -9.36 3.87 -29.79
C HIS A 11 -10.27 2.64 -29.72
N LEU A 12 -11.46 2.72 -30.29
CA LEU A 12 -12.40 1.60 -30.37
C LEU A 12 -11.83 0.46 -31.21
N LEU A 13 -11.30 0.76 -32.41
CA LEU A 13 -10.69 -0.24 -33.29
C LEU A 13 -9.49 -0.95 -32.63
N ARG A 14 -8.62 -0.21 -31.94
CA ARG A 14 -7.51 -0.81 -31.21
C ARG A 14 -7.99 -1.73 -30.10
N ARG A 15 -8.99 -1.32 -29.34
CA ARG A 15 -9.57 -2.12 -28.27
C ARG A 15 -10.26 -3.38 -28.79
N GLU A 16 -10.99 -3.27 -29.89
CA GLU A 16 -11.66 -4.40 -30.51
C GLU A 16 -10.67 -5.41 -31.11
N LEU A 17 -9.62 -4.92 -31.78
CA LEU A 17 -8.55 -5.77 -32.32
C LEU A 17 -7.80 -6.50 -31.18
N ALA A 18 -7.35 -5.76 -30.17
CA ALA A 18 -6.69 -6.35 -29.01
C ALA A 18 -7.61 -7.34 -28.27
N GLY A 19 -8.88 -6.97 -28.08
CA GLY A 19 -9.89 -7.84 -27.49
C GLY A 19 -10.13 -9.11 -28.29
N THR A 20 -10.19 -9.02 -29.63
CA THR A 20 -10.43 -10.19 -30.49
C THR A 20 -9.23 -11.16 -30.48
N ILE A 21 -8.00 -10.65 -30.44
CA ILE A 21 -6.77 -11.48 -30.38
C ILE A 21 -6.65 -12.16 -29.01
N ALA A 22 -6.98 -11.44 -27.95
CA ALA A 22 -6.87 -11.92 -26.56
C ALA A 22 -8.11 -12.69 -26.07
N SER A 23 -9.28 -12.53 -26.72
CA SER A 23 -10.52 -13.18 -26.30
C SER A 23 -10.56 -14.67 -26.66
N GLY A 24 -11.13 -15.45 -25.75
CA GLY A 24 -11.30 -16.91 -25.95
C GLY A 24 -10.07 -17.75 -25.63
N LEU A 25 -8.99 -17.13 -25.17
CA LEU A 25 -7.83 -17.87 -24.67
C LEU A 25 -8.12 -18.35 -23.24
N SER A 26 -7.88 -19.64 -23.04
CA SER A 26 -7.93 -20.23 -21.71
C SER A 26 -6.65 -21.00 -21.46
N ALA A 27 -6.04 -20.77 -20.34
CA ALA A 27 -4.84 -21.50 -19.93
C ALA A 27 -5.15 -23.01 -19.89
N PRO A 28 -4.32 -23.85 -20.52
CA PRO A 28 -4.49 -25.31 -20.45
C PRO A 28 -4.51 -25.76 -19.00
N ARG A 29 -5.32 -26.76 -18.70
CA ARG A 29 -5.42 -27.32 -17.34
C ARG A 29 -4.05 -27.73 -16.78
N THR A 30 -3.18 -28.26 -17.62
CA THR A 30 -1.81 -28.64 -17.23
C THR A 30 -0.97 -27.45 -16.77
N LEU A 31 -1.18 -26.25 -17.34
CA LEU A 31 -0.50 -25.04 -16.90
C LEU A 31 -1.04 -24.57 -15.54
N VAL A 32 -2.36 -24.65 -15.32
CA VAL A 32 -3.00 -24.34 -14.02
C VAL A 32 -2.49 -25.31 -12.96
N GLU A 33 -2.45 -26.61 -13.25
CA GLU A 33 -1.92 -27.65 -12.35
C GLU A 33 -0.43 -27.42 -12.03
N ALA A 34 0.39 -26.99 -13.01
CA ALA A 34 1.78 -26.69 -12.78
C ALA A 34 1.98 -25.45 -11.92
N ALA A 35 1.20 -24.39 -12.16
CA ALA A 35 1.22 -23.18 -11.36
C ALA A 35 0.76 -23.42 -9.92
N ASP A 36 -0.34 -24.15 -9.76
CA ASP A 36 -0.87 -24.55 -8.44
C ASP A 36 0.16 -25.39 -7.67
N ARG A 37 0.72 -26.40 -8.32
CA ARG A 37 1.79 -27.22 -7.75
C ARG A 37 2.97 -26.37 -7.30
N TYR A 38 3.40 -25.42 -8.13
CA TYR A 38 4.53 -24.53 -7.81
C TYR A 38 4.24 -23.66 -6.58
N GLN A 39 3.04 -23.13 -6.46
CA GLN A 39 2.64 -22.24 -5.37
C GLN A 39 2.28 -22.98 -4.08
N ASN A 40 1.65 -24.15 -4.19
CA ASN A 40 1.06 -24.87 -3.07
C ASN A 40 1.85 -26.09 -2.62
N GLU A 41 2.93 -26.47 -3.33
CA GLU A 41 3.84 -27.50 -2.86
C GLU A 41 4.35 -27.14 -1.46
N GLN A 42 4.26 -28.09 -0.54
CA GLN A 42 4.73 -27.95 0.82
C GLN A 42 5.87 -28.94 1.07
N ARG A 43 6.88 -28.46 1.77
CA ARG A 43 8.02 -29.30 2.16
C ARG A 43 8.20 -29.33 3.66
N SER A 44 8.57 -30.50 4.15
CA SER A 44 8.98 -30.71 5.52
C SER A 44 10.45 -31.10 5.54
N ILE A 45 11.16 -30.58 6.51
CA ILE A 45 12.59 -30.87 6.68
C ILE A 45 12.92 -31.19 8.14
N GLU A 46 13.93 -32.02 8.32
CA GLU A 46 14.75 -32.03 9.52
C GLU A 46 15.99 -31.18 9.27
N TYR A 47 16.42 -30.42 10.26
CA TYR A 47 17.58 -29.54 10.11
C TYR A 47 18.41 -29.45 11.38
N MET A 48 19.68 -29.09 11.20
CA MET A 48 20.62 -28.70 12.23
C MET A 48 21.06 -27.26 11.97
N LEU A 49 21.01 -26.40 12.99
CA LEU A 49 21.55 -25.06 12.95
C LEU A 49 22.98 -25.06 13.48
N LEU A 50 23.90 -24.60 12.65
CA LEU A 50 25.29 -24.37 13.00
C LEU A 50 25.45 -22.90 13.38
N ASP A 51 25.38 -22.60 14.65
CA ASP A 51 25.56 -21.27 15.20
C ASP A 51 27.04 -20.85 15.27
N ARG A 52 27.27 -19.58 15.60
CA ARG A 52 28.61 -19.00 15.68
C ARG A 52 29.52 -19.71 16.71
N ALA A 53 28.95 -20.25 17.77
CA ALA A 53 29.74 -20.93 18.82
C ALA A 53 30.40 -22.19 18.27
N LEU A 54 29.80 -22.86 17.28
CA LEU A 54 30.37 -24.06 16.67
C LEU A 54 31.64 -23.77 15.86
N ALA A 55 31.90 -22.52 15.44
CA ALA A 55 33.15 -22.15 14.78
C ALA A 55 34.39 -22.27 15.70
N GLY A 56 34.15 -22.30 17.02
CA GLY A 56 35.18 -22.29 18.03
C GLY A 56 35.86 -20.93 18.18
N GLU A 57 36.93 -20.89 18.97
CA GLU A 57 37.68 -19.66 19.16
C GLU A 57 38.46 -19.29 17.90
N ILE A 58 38.34 -18.02 17.51
CA ILE A 58 39.08 -17.42 16.40
C ILE A 58 40.09 -16.42 16.97
N PRO A 59 41.36 -16.73 16.96
CA PRO A 59 42.39 -15.83 17.45
C PRO A 59 42.45 -14.55 16.59
N PRO A 60 42.92 -13.43 17.14
CA PRO A 60 43.14 -12.20 16.37
C PRO A 60 44.06 -12.50 15.16
N PRO A 61 43.73 -11.88 13.98
CA PRO A 61 44.54 -12.09 12.79
C PRO A 61 45.93 -11.47 12.96
N PRO A 62 47.00 -12.13 12.42
CA PRO A 62 48.29 -11.48 12.28
C PRO A 62 48.17 -10.15 11.48
N PRO A 63 49.02 -9.14 11.77
CA PRO A 63 48.93 -7.83 11.10
C PRO A 63 48.99 -7.90 9.57
N GLU A 64 49.80 -8.79 9.02
CA GLU A 64 49.90 -9.06 7.58
C GLU A 64 48.62 -9.63 6.96
N VAL A 65 47.91 -10.50 7.68
CA VAL A 65 46.64 -11.07 7.23
C VAL A 65 45.55 -9.95 7.22
N LEU A 66 45.54 -9.12 8.26
CA LEU A 66 44.61 -8.01 8.36
C LEU A 66 44.85 -6.95 7.27
N ALA A 67 46.15 -6.63 7.03
CA ALA A 67 46.53 -5.70 5.96
C ALA A 67 46.09 -6.22 4.58
N LYS A 68 46.36 -7.50 4.30
CA LYS A 68 45.94 -8.13 3.05
C LYS A 68 44.43 -8.13 2.89
N TYR A 69 43.69 -8.48 3.93
CA TYR A 69 42.23 -8.49 3.92
C TYR A 69 41.66 -7.10 3.65
N PHE A 70 42.27 -6.06 4.26
CA PHE A 70 41.92 -4.66 4.04
C PHE A 70 42.17 -4.22 2.59
N GLU A 71 43.38 -4.45 2.06
CA GLU A 71 43.76 -4.06 0.70
C GLU A 71 42.84 -4.70 -0.36
N GLU A 72 42.52 -6.00 -0.20
CA GLU A 72 41.61 -6.69 -1.12
C GLU A 72 40.18 -6.14 -1.10
N ARG A 73 39.79 -5.40 -0.03
CA ARG A 73 38.43 -4.92 0.22
C ARG A 73 38.37 -3.43 0.53
N LYS A 74 39.38 -2.70 0.17
CA LYS A 74 39.56 -1.28 0.48
C LYS A 74 38.35 -0.41 0.14
N THR A 75 37.68 -0.72 -0.97
CA THR A 75 36.46 -0.03 -1.40
C THR A 75 35.31 -0.15 -0.40
N GLN A 76 35.23 -1.24 0.37
CA GLN A 76 34.19 -1.48 1.39
C GLN A 76 34.42 -0.67 2.68
N PHE A 77 35.64 -0.14 2.85
CA PHE A 77 36.04 0.62 4.03
C PHE A 77 36.17 2.12 3.78
N ARG A 78 35.77 2.60 2.59
CA ARG A 78 35.72 4.05 2.30
C ARG A 78 34.71 4.75 3.20
N THR A 79 34.96 6.02 3.52
CA THR A 79 33.87 6.85 4.06
C THR A 79 32.85 7.07 2.96
N PRO A 80 31.57 7.01 3.24
CA PRO A 80 30.57 7.51 2.29
C PRO A 80 30.75 9.02 2.07
N GLU A 81 30.13 9.53 1.03
CA GLU A 81 29.93 10.97 0.86
C GLU A 81 28.89 11.45 1.87
N TYR A 82 29.16 12.59 2.50
CA TYR A 82 28.22 13.23 3.41
C TYR A 82 27.78 14.58 2.88
N ARG A 83 26.53 14.93 3.16
CA ARG A 83 25.96 16.25 2.93
C ARG A 83 25.70 16.95 4.26
N LYS A 84 26.05 18.26 4.32
CA LYS A 84 25.58 19.14 5.37
C LYS A 84 24.36 19.88 4.83
N LEU A 85 23.23 19.77 5.57
CA LEU A 85 21.94 20.30 5.13
C LEU A 85 21.37 21.29 6.13
N VAL A 86 20.71 22.32 5.63
CA VAL A 86 19.73 23.12 6.38
C VAL A 86 18.36 22.77 5.85
N ILE A 87 17.43 22.44 6.74
CA ILE A 87 16.09 21.94 6.39
C ILE A 87 15.05 22.78 7.12
N VAL A 88 14.04 23.23 6.39
CA VAL A 88 12.80 23.82 6.93
C VAL A 88 11.64 22.96 6.48
N SER A 89 10.82 22.51 7.43
CA SER A 89 9.67 21.64 7.16
C SER A 89 8.41 22.30 7.66
N LEU A 90 7.44 22.52 6.77
CA LEU A 90 6.12 23.04 7.08
C LEU A 90 5.08 22.01 6.67
N ILE A 91 4.60 21.21 7.64
CA ILE A 91 3.63 20.13 7.45
C ILE A 91 2.35 20.49 8.19
N PRO A 92 1.18 20.53 7.53
CA PRO A 92 -0.08 20.96 8.15
C PRO A 92 -0.43 20.18 9.42
N GLY A 93 -0.21 18.86 9.44
CA GLY A 93 -0.50 18.03 10.58
C GLY A 93 0.37 18.33 11.82
N GLU A 94 1.58 18.86 11.63
CA GLU A 94 2.46 19.29 12.72
C GLU A 94 2.09 20.69 13.19
N GLN A 95 1.85 21.61 12.26
CA GLN A 95 1.47 23.00 12.55
C GLN A 95 0.10 23.08 13.23
N ALA A 96 -0.87 22.28 12.80
CA ALA A 96 -2.22 22.25 13.36
C ALA A 96 -2.25 21.96 14.87
N ARG A 97 -1.24 21.28 15.43
CA ARG A 97 -1.15 20.99 16.86
C ARG A 97 -0.97 22.24 17.73
N TRP A 98 -0.43 23.29 17.14
CA TRP A 98 -0.13 24.55 17.81
C TRP A 98 -1.16 25.64 17.54
N ILE A 99 -2.13 25.37 16.65
CA ILE A 99 -3.19 26.31 16.30
C ILE A 99 -4.33 26.18 17.29
N GLU A 100 -4.57 27.25 18.04
CA GLU A 100 -5.72 27.35 18.91
C GLU A 100 -6.98 27.78 18.12
N ILE A 101 -8.03 27.00 18.26
CA ILE A 101 -9.35 27.31 17.72
C ILE A 101 -10.24 27.80 18.85
N SER A 102 -10.72 29.04 18.74
CA SER A 102 -11.61 29.62 19.73
C SER A 102 -13.00 28.97 19.74
N ASP A 103 -13.67 28.98 20.89
CA ASP A 103 -15.03 28.47 21.02
C ASP A 103 -16.01 29.22 20.09
N ALA A 104 -15.74 30.50 19.81
CA ALA A 104 -16.53 31.30 18.88
C ALA A 104 -16.38 30.79 17.44
N ASP A 105 -15.16 30.48 17.00
CA ASP A 105 -14.91 29.90 15.66
C ASP A 105 -15.53 28.52 15.53
N LEU A 106 -15.42 27.71 16.59
CA LEU A 106 -15.99 26.37 16.65
C LEU A 106 -17.52 26.41 16.52
N LYS A 107 -18.16 27.30 17.25
CA LYS A 107 -19.62 27.49 17.20
C LYS A 107 -20.07 28.00 15.83
N ARG A 108 -19.37 28.99 15.25
CA ARG A 108 -19.66 29.50 13.92
C ARG A 108 -19.54 28.38 12.86
N ALA A 109 -18.46 27.63 12.88
CA ALA A 109 -18.24 26.54 11.93
C ALA A 109 -19.26 25.39 12.06
N TYR A 110 -19.71 25.11 13.28
CA TYR A 110 -20.79 24.16 13.52
C TYR A 110 -22.10 24.62 12.90
N GLU A 111 -22.50 25.89 13.12
CA GLU A 111 -23.74 26.43 12.56
C GLU A 111 -23.69 26.49 11.00
N GLU A 112 -22.56 26.91 10.43
CA GLU A 112 -22.35 26.92 8.98
C GLU A 112 -22.44 25.51 8.35
N ARG A 113 -22.05 24.47 9.10
CA ARG A 113 -22.03 23.06 8.65
C ARG A 113 -23.11 22.21 9.29
N ARG A 114 -24.12 22.83 9.93
CA ARG A 114 -25.16 22.14 10.71
C ARG A 114 -25.83 21.00 9.95
N ALA A 115 -26.11 21.21 8.65
CA ALA A 115 -26.72 20.20 7.80
C ALA A 115 -25.89 18.88 7.72
N ARG A 116 -24.56 18.94 7.91
CA ARG A 116 -23.67 17.77 7.92
C ARG A 116 -23.85 16.91 9.18
N TYR A 117 -24.34 17.53 10.27
CA TYR A 117 -24.51 16.90 11.56
C TYR A 117 -25.93 16.48 11.85
N VAL A 118 -26.83 16.67 10.90
CA VAL A 118 -28.24 16.29 10.98
C VAL A 118 -28.47 15.06 10.12
N THR A 119 -28.88 13.97 10.76
CA THR A 119 -29.47 12.83 10.07
C THR A 119 -30.97 13.05 10.05
N PRO A 120 -31.58 13.29 8.89
CA PRO A 120 -33.01 13.59 8.83
C PRO A 120 -33.87 12.42 9.28
N GLU A 121 -35.07 12.69 9.74
CA GLU A 121 -36.08 11.68 10.03
C GLU A 121 -36.28 10.77 8.83
N ARG A 122 -36.30 9.46 9.05
CA ARG A 122 -36.53 8.43 8.05
C ARG A 122 -37.73 7.58 8.46
N ARG A 123 -38.51 7.17 7.49
CA ARG A 123 -39.70 6.33 7.72
C ARG A 123 -39.64 5.13 6.81
N HIS A 124 -39.97 3.95 7.36
CA HIS A 124 -40.24 2.78 6.55
C HIS A 124 -41.65 2.86 6.03
N ILE A 125 -41.80 3.02 4.72
CA ILE A 125 -43.07 3.38 4.07
C ILE A 125 -43.46 2.24 3.12
N LEU A 126 -44.72 1.81 3.25
CA LEU A 126 -45.40 1.03 2.22
C LEU A 126 -46.35 1.93 1.45
N GLN A 127 -46.43 1.75 0.14
CA GLN A 127 -47.34 2.52 -0.74
C GLN A 127 -48.10 1.59 -1.67
N ILE A 128 -49.39 1.78 -1.77
CA ILE A 128 -50.28 1.12 -2.75
C ILE A 128 -50.91 2.20 -3.65
N ASP A 129 -50.74 2.02 -4.96
CA ASP A 129 -51.38 2.90 -5.95
C ASP A 129 -52.70 2.32 -6.39
N PHE A 130 -53.72 3.16 -6.50
CA PHE A 130 -55.08 2.82 -6.89
C PHE A 130 -55.46 3.54 -8.18
N PRO A 131 -56.34 2.94 -9.00
CA PRO A 131 -56.78 3.54 -10.28
C PRO A 131 -57.61 4.83 -10.10
N ASN A 132 -58.26 4.95 -8.95
CA ASN A 132 -59.08 6.14 -8.63
C ASN A 132 -59.30 6.30 -7.12
N ALA A 133 -59.82 7.45 -6.71
CA ALA A 133 -60.06 7.77 -5.30
C ALA A 133 -61.15 6.90 -4.64
N GLU A 134 -62.09 6.39 -5.39
CA GLU A 134 -63.19 5.52 -4.86
C GLU A 134 -62.59 4.17 -4.42
N ALA A 135 -61.75 3.58 -5.27
CA ALA A 135 -61.04 2.33 -4.94
C ALA A 135 -60.15 2.46 -3.72
N ALA A 136 -59.41 3.56 -3.65
CA ALA A 136 -58.56 3.87 -2.50
C ALA A 136 -59.36 4.08 -1.22
N SER A 137 -60.52 4.74 -1.29
CA SER A 137 -61.39 4.96 -0.15
C SER A 137 -62.04 3.65 0.34
N ALA A 138 -62.44 2.80 -0.59
CA ALA A 138 -62.97 1.47 -0.24
C ALA A 138 -61.90 0.61 0.47
N ALA A 139 -60.68 0.64 -0.02
CA ALA A 139 -59.54 -0.07 0.59
C ALA A 139 -59.21 0.49 1.98
N ALA A 140 -59.16 1.82 2.14
CA ALA A 140 -58.93 2.47 3.44
C ALA A 140 -60.04 2.09 4.45
N GLY A 141 -61.33 2.05 3.99
CA GLY A 141 -62.44 1.59 4.83
C GLY A 141 -62.34 0.15 5.26
N ARG A 142 -61.76 -0.72 4.45
CA ARG A 142 -61.50 -2.14 4.81
C ARG A 142 -60.34 -2.28 5.81
N ILE A 143 -59.29 -1.50 5.62
CA ILE A 143 -58.15 -1.44 6.53
C ILE A 143 -58.63 -0.95 7.92
N ALA A 144 -59.43 0.09 7.97
CA ALA A 144 -60.02 0.56 9.22
C ALA A 144 -60.91 -0.49 9.94
N LYS A 145 -61.44 -1.51 9.23
CA LYS A 145 -62.18 -2.64 9.76
C LYS A 145 -61.33 -3.86 10.06
N GLY A 146 -59.98 -3.74 9.93
CA GLY A 146 -59.02 -4.78 10.34
C GLY A 146 -58.38 -5.59 9.21
N ALA A 147 -58.61 -5.24 7.93
CA ALA A 147 -57.86 -5.84 6.82
C ALA A 147 -56.39 -5.36 6.87
N SER A 148 -55.43 -6.23 6.57
CA SER A 148 -54.01 -5.77 6.53
C SER A 148 -53.71 -5.04 5.23
N PHE A 149 -52.74 -4.11 5.30
CA PHE A 149 -52.27 -3.35 4.14
C PHE A 149 -51.71 -4.25 3.05
N THR A 150 -51.01 -5.31 3.46
CA THR A 150 -50.40 -6.31 2.56
C THR A 150 -51.44 -7.23 1.91
N GLU A 151 -52.57 -7.55 2.60
CA GLU A 151 -53.71 -8.26 1.97
C GLU A 151 -54.36 -7.46 0.84
N ILE A 152 -54.58 -6.15 1.06
CA ILE A 152 -55.07 -5.27 0.01
C ILE A 152 -54.13 -5.24 -1.18
N ALA A 153 -52.80 -5.17 -0.94
CA ALA A 153 -51.81 -5.20 -2.01
C ALA A 153 -51.87 -6.47 -2.83
N LYS A 154 -51.95 -7.64 -2.16
CA LYS A 154 -52.09 -8.96 -2.82
C LYS A 154 -53.32 -9.08 -3.68
N GLU A 155 -54.46 -8.57 -3.23
CA GLU A 155 -55.72 -8.53 -4.03
C GLU A 155 -55.56 -7.72 -5.31
N LEU A 156 -54.70 -6.68 -5.29
CA LEU A 156 -54.36 -5.90 -6.45
C LEU A 156 -53.19 -6.47 -7.30
N GLY A 157 -52.78 -7.69 -6.98
CA GLY A 157 -51.71 -8.39 -7.68
C GLY A 157 -50.29 -7.85 -7.40
N LYS A 158 -50.15 -7.07 -6.34
CA LYS A 158 -48.81 -6.50 -5.93
C LYS A 158 -48.15 -7.38 -4.87
N SER A 159 -46.88 -7.62 -5.00
CA SER A 159 -46.04 -8.25 -3.98
C SER A 159 -45.61 -7.24 -2.90
N GLU A 160 -45.09 -7.75 -1.78
CA GLU A 160 -44.55 -6.92 -0.72
C GLU A 160 -43.41 -6.02 -1.23
N LYS A 161 -42.59 -6.52 -2.17
CA LYS A 161 -41.51 -5.71 -2.79
C LYS A 161 -42.00 -4.59 -3.67
N ASP A 162 -43.18 -4.75 -4.28
CA ASP A 162 -43.76 -3.72 -5.17
C ASP A 162 -44.34 -2.52 -4.42
N ILE A 163 -44.63 -2.71 -3.13
CA ILE A 163 -45.25 -1.69 -2.27
C ILE A 163 -44.28 -1.11 -1.25
N ASP A 164 -43.08 -1.73 -1.06
CA ASP A 164 -42.11 -1.31 -0.05
C ASP A 164 -41.14 -0.25 -0.62
N LEU A 165 -41.26 0.98 -0.13
CA LEU A 165 -40.32 2.05 -0.44
C LEU A 165 -39.05 2.01 0.44
N GLY A 166 -39.01 1.14 1.42
CA GLY A 166 -37.91 1.04 2.40
C GLY A 166 -37.91 2.15 3.43
N THR A 167 -36.81 2.23 4.19
CA THR A 167 -36.60 3.29 5.19
C THR A 167 -35.92 4.50 4.54
N VAL A 168 -36.70 5.51 4.23
CA VAL A 168 -36.31 6.68 3.42
C VAL A 168 -36.57 8.01 4.13
N PRO A 169 -35.77 9.03 3.90
CA PRO A 169 -36.09 10.39 4.32
C PRO A 169 -37.19 10.98 3.43
N LYS A 170 -37.87 12.03 3.90
CA LYS A 170 -38.96 12.70 3.18
C LYS A 170 -38.58 13.12 1.76
N SER A 171 -37.33 13.57 1.58
CA SER A 171 -36.79 14.04 0.30
C SER A 171 -36.59 12.94 -0.76
N ALA A 172 -36.54 11.68 -0.33
CA ALA A 172 -36.34 10.53 -1.23
C ALA A 172 -37.65 9.93 -1.75
N VAL A 173 -38.80 10.31 -1.18
CA VAL A 173 -40.11 9.89 -1.68
C VAL A 173 -40.46 10.74 -2.91
N ILE A 174 -40.62 10.08 -4.07
CA ILE A 174 -40.76 10.74 -5.38
C ILE A 174 -42.02 11.60 -5.45
N ASP A 175 -43.14 11.09 -4.90
CA ASP A 175 -44.40 11.81 -4.85
C ASP A 175 -44.48 12.63 -3.58
N ARG A 176 -44.50 13.97 -3.76
CA ARG A 176 -44.52 14.92 -2.64
C ARG A 176 -45.76 14.79 -1.78
N ALA A 177 -46.92 14.52 -2.39
CA ALA A 177 -48.18 14.38 -1.65
C ALA A 177 -48.16 13.09 -0.78
N ALA A 178 -47.63 11.99 -1.34
CA ALA A 178 -47.42 10.76 -0.59
C ALA A 178 -46.36 10.96 0.53
N ALA A 179 -45.27 11.71 0.25
CA ALA A 179 -44.27 12.06 1.26
C ALA A 179 -44.87 12.87 2.42
N ASP A 180 -45.66 13.91 2.11
CA ASP A 180 -46.31 14.76 3.11
C ASP A 180 -47.27 13.92 3.97
N ALA A 181 -48.07 13.06 3.35
CA ALA A 181 -48.97 12.16 4.06
C ALA A 181 -48.19 11.17 4.94
N ALA A 182 -47.20 10.47 4.38
CA ALA A 182 -46.42 9.50 5.13
C ALA A 182 -45.72 10.11 6.35
N PHE A 183 -45.22 11.35 6.23
CA PHE A 183 -44.52 12.03 7.32
C PHE A 183 -45.45 12.72 8.33
N ALA A 184 -46.75 12.73 8.09
CA ALA A 184 -47.79 13.16 9.06
C ALA A 184 -48.32 11.99 9.93
N LEU A 185 -48.12 10.74 9.50
CA LEU A 185 -48.63 9.53 10.19
C LEU A 185 -47.74 9.14 11.40
N LYS A 186 -48.36 8.44 12.35
CA LYS A 186 -47.59 7.72 13.40
C LYS A 186 -47.19 6.33 12.89
N GLU A 187 -46.32 5.69 13.64
CA GLU A 187 -45.95 4.31 13.39
C GLU A 187 -47.15 3.37 13.44
N GLY A 188 -47.31 2.54 12.42
CA GLY A 188 -48.43 1.64 12.23
C GLY A 188 -49.64 2.26 11.51
N GLU A 189 -49.74 3.59 11.39
CA GLU A 189 -50.89 4.24 10.80
C GLU A 189 -50.90 4.17 9.26
N VAL A 190 -52.11 4.20 8.70
CA VAL A 190 -52.36 4.27 7.24
C VAL A 190 -53.01 5.60 6.91
N SER A 191 -52.64 6.23 5.80
CA SER A 191 -53.17 7.51 5.36
C SER A 191 -54.63 7.39 4.89
N ALA A 192 -55.35 8.53 4.89
CA ALA A 192 -56.48 8.68 3.97
C ALA A 192 -56.00 8.56 2.51
N PRO A 193 -56.91 8.35 1.53
CA PRO A 193 -56.56 8.41 0.12
C PRO A 193 -55.89 9.74 -0.25
N VAL A 194 -54.68 9.66 -0.79
CA VAL A 194 -53.86 10.82 -1.17
C VAL A 194 -53.81 10.91 -2.68
N GLN A 195 -54.21 12.04 -3.23
CA GLN A 195 -54.06 12.32 -4.65
C GLN A 195 -52.65 12.75 -4.93
N GLY A 196 -51.84 11.80 -5.44
CA GLY A 196 -50.48 12.05 -5.85
C GLY A 196 -50.34 12.44 -7.33
N ARG A 197 -49.09 12.57 -7.76
CA ARG A 197 -48.73 12.92 -9.14
C ARG A 197 -49.09 11.83 -10.14
N PHE A 198 -49.03 10.58 -9.73
CA PHE A 198 -49.17 9.40 -10.60
C PHE A 198 -50.49 8.64 -10.38
N GLY A 199 -51.34 9.12 -9.49
CA GLY A 199 -52.63 8.52 -9.15
C GLY A 199 -52.99 8.70 -7.68
N THR A 200 -54.05 8.00 -7.23
CA THR A 200 -54.43 8.02 -5.82
C THR A 200 -53.67 6.90 -5.08
N VAL A 201 -53.03 7.22 -3.96
CA VAL A 201 -52.24 6.27 -3.17
C VAL A 201 -52.75 6.18 -1.73
N LEU A 202 -52.53 5.02 -1.12
CA LEU A 202 -52.50 4.85 0.33
C LEU A 202 -51.08 4.59 0.76
N VAL A 203 -50.67 5.19 1.86
CA VAL A 203 -49.37 4.98 2.45
C VAL A 203 -49.50 4.48 3.88
N GLN A 204 -48.63 3.55 4.28
CA GLN A 204 -48.52 3.07 5.66
C GLN A 204 -47.08 3.28 6.16
N VAL A 205 -46.95 3.72 7.39
CA VAL A 205 -45.63 3.84 8.06
C VAL A 205 -45.44 2.66 9.00
N LEU A 206 -44.45 1.85 8.72
CA LEU A 206 -44.11 0.67 9.58
C LEU A 206 -43.22 1.04 10.75
N LYS A 207 -42.27 1.98 10.51
CA LYS A 207 -41.28 2.38 11.52
C LYS A 207 -40.87 3.85 11.29
N ILE A 208 -40.64 4.54 12.37
CA ILE A 208 -40.10 5.92 12.36
C ILE A 208 -38.73 5.93 13.01
N GLU A 209 -37.74 6.37 12.26
CA GLU A 209 -36.40 6.68 12.77
C GLU A 209 -36.33 8.21 12.93
N PRO A 210 -36.33 8.73 14.16
CA PRO A 210 -36.39 10.18 14.38
C PRO A 210 -35.13 10.86 13.89
N GLU A 211 -35.26 12.16 13.60
CA GLU A 211 -34.13 13.03 13.33
C GLU A 211 -33.09 12.93 14.46
N GLN A 212 -31.84 12.78 14.06
CA GLN A 212 -30.70 12.78 14.97
C GLN A 212 -29.79 13.95 14.65
N VAL A 213 -29.53 14.76 15.64
CA VAL A 213 -28.61 15.90 15.55
C VAL A 213 -27.41 15.61 16.46
N ARG A 214 -26.22 15.49 15.87
CA ARG A 214 -24.99 15.45 16.64
C ARG A 214 -24.72 16.85 17.18
N SER A 215 -24.73 17.01 18.51
CA SER A 215 -24.52 18.32 19.14
C SER A 215 -23.08 18.82 18.94
N LEU A 216 -22.88 20.13 19.14
CA LEU A 216 -21.54 20.72 19.09
C LEU A 216 -20.56 19.99 20.01
N GLU A 217 -20.98 19.62 21.23
CA GLU A 217 -20.12 18.90 22.18
C GLU A 217 -19.66 17.55 21.64
N GLN A 218 -20.54 16.85 20.90
CA GLN A 218 -20.24 15.54 20.32
C GLN A 218 -19.24 15.62 19.15
N VAL A 219 -19.22 16.73 18.42
CA VAL A 219 -18.38 16.92 17.23
C VAL A 219 -17.24 17.92 17.44
N ALA A 220 -17.15 18.53 18.61
CA ALA A 220 -16.18 19.60 18.89
C ALA A 220 -14.74 19.18 18.63
N GLY A 221 -14.36 17.97 19.01
CA GLY A 221 -13.02 17.46 18.81
C GLY A 221 -12.67 17.28 17.32
N GLU A 222 -13.58 16.68 16.56
CA GLU A 222 -13.45 16.47 15.12
C GLU A 222 -13.39 17.82 14.38
N LEU A 223 -14.34 18.71 14.69
CA LEU A 223 -14.42 20.01 14.06
C LEU A 223 -13.23 20.92 14.39
N LYS A 224 -12.71 20.85 15.62
CA LYS A 224 -11.51 21.56 16.05
C LYS A 224 -10.28 21.11 15.25
N GLN A 225 -10.13 19.82 15.04
CA GLN A 225 -9.02 19.28 14.21
C GLN A 225 -9.14 19.71 12.75
N GLU A 226 -10.34 19.64 12.16
CA GLU A 226 -10.59 20.11 10.78
C GLU A 226 -10.24 21.60 10.62
N LEU A 227 -10.68 22.44 11.55
CA LEU A 227 -10.44 23.89 11.49
C LEU A 227 -8.94 24.20 11.68
N ALA A 228 -8.28 23.52 12.62
CA ALA A 228 -6.84 23.69 12.84
C ALA A 228 -6.04 23.26 11.60
N ALA A 229 -6.39 22.14 10.98
CA ALA A 229 -5.75 21.68 9.76
C ALA A 229 -5.97 22.64 8.57
N ALA A 230 -7.19 23.16 8.41
CA ALA A 230 -7.50 24.13 7.36
C ALA A 230 -6.74 25.45 7.56
N ARG A 231 -6.65 25.95 8.81
CA ARG A 231 -5.88 27.16 9.16
C ARG A 231 -4.39 26.94 8.95
N ALA A 232 -3.86 25.78 9.39
CA ALA A 232 -2.46 25.41 9.13
C ALA A 232 -2.12 25.43 7.65
N LYS A 233 -3.01 24.85 6.81
CA LYS A 233 -2.79 24.83 5.36
C LYS A 233 -2.75 26.25 4.75
N SER A 234 -3.63 27.14 5.20
CA SER A 234 -3.61 28.56 4.77
C SER A 234 -2.34 29.28 5.23
N GLU A 235 -1.93 29.10 6.48
CA GLU A 235 -0.73 29.72 7.03
C GLU A 235 0.54 29.20 6.32
N ILE A 236 0.60 27.91 6.00
CA ILE A 236 1.70 27.32 5.24
C ILE A 236 1.81 27.93 3.85
N PHE A 237 0.71 28.17 3.17
CA PHE A 237 0.72 28.83 1.86
C PHE A 237 1.27 30.27 1.94
N ASP A 238 0.89 31.02 2.96
CA ASP A 238 1.42 32.36 3.18
C ASP A 238 2.92 32.34 3.54
N LEU A 239 3.33 31.34 4.34
CA LEU A 239 4.74 31.15 4.69
C LEU A 239 5.58 30.69 3.49
N TYR A 240 5.01 29.82 2.64
CA TYR A 240 5.63 29.42 1.37
C TYR A 240 6.02 30.65 0.55
N ASN A 241 5.05 31.53 0.28
CA ASN A 241 5.32 32.74 -0.52
C ASN A 241 6.40 33.61 0.13
N LYS A 242 6.36 33.80 1.44
CA LYS A 242 7.35 34.59 2.16
C LYS A 242 8.77 33.99 2.15
N ILE A 243 8.87 32.65 2.19
CA ILE A 243 10.17 31.97 2.07
C ILE A 243 10.70 32.15 0.65
N GLU A 244 9.88 31.92 -0.38
CA GLU A 244 10.27 32.07 -1.77
C GLU A 244 10.68 33.52 -2.10
N ASP A 245 9.93 34.52 -1.62
CA ASP A 245 10.26 35.92 -1.78
C ASP A 245 11.63 36.26 -1.12
N ALA A 246 11.87 35.77 0.10
CA ALA A 246 13.11 35.96 0.81
C ALA A 246 14.28 35.28 0.07
N ARG A 247 14.10 34.12 -0.51
CA ARG A 247 15.10 33.40 -1.32
C ARG A 247 15.36 34.16 -2.64
N ALA A 248 14.32 34.65 -3.29
CA ALA A 248 14.47 35.49 -4.50
C ALA A 248 15.24 36.79 -4.23
N GLU A 249 15.20 37.32 -3.00
CA GLU A 249 16.03 38.43 -2.54
C GLU A 249 17.50 38.03 -2.24
N GLY A 250 17.85 36.76 -2.40
CA GLY A 250 19.20 36.23 -2.16
C GLY A 250 19.51 35.84 -0.70
N LYS A 251 18.50 35.71 0.17
CA LYS A 251 18.68 35.23 1.53
C LYS A 251 18.79 33.70 1.54
N SER A 252 19.69 33.17 2.35
CA SER A 252 19.75 31.72 2.61
C SER A 252 18.48 31.21 3.28
N LEU A 253 18.20 29.91 3.16
CA LEU A 253 17.06 29.27 3.83
C LEU A 253 17.07 29.49 5.36
N ALA A 254 18.26 29.46 5.98
CA ALA A 254 18.40 29.73 7.41
C ALA A 254 18.01 31.18 7.78
N GLU A 255 18.40 32.16 6.98
CA GLU A 255 18.04 33.58 7.19
C GLU A 255 16.54 33.80 6.95
N ALA A 256 15.98 33.20 5.89
CA ALA A 256 14.55 33.29 5.60
C ALA A 256 13.73 32.68 6.76
N ALA A 257 14.13 31.54 7.24
CA ALA A 257 13.47 30.88 8.39
C ALA A 257 13.57 31.73 9.67
N ALA A 258 14.76 32.27 9.97
CA ALA A 258 14.95 33.12 11.17
C ALA A 258 14.06 34.36 11.13
N ASN A 259 13.97 35.04 9.97
CA ASN A 259 13.11 36.22 9.78
C ASN A 259 11.63 35.90 9.99
N LEU A 260 11.20 34.70 9.62
CA LEU A 260 9.82 34.23 9.77
C LEU A 260 9.57 33.50 11.08
N LYS A 261 10.56 33.41 11.96
CA LYS A 261 10.52 32.66 13.24
C LYS A 261 10.19 31.19 13.06
N LEU A 262 10.66 30.61 11.96
CA LEU A 262 10.54 29.19 11.68
C LEU A 262 11.78 28.44 12.16
N GLU A 263 11.61 27.18 12.50
CA GLU A 263 12.73 26.31 12.85
C GLU A 263 13.49 25.87 11.59
N ALA A 264 14.75 26.26 11.50
CA ALA A 264 15.69 25.75 10.51
C ALA A 264 16.60 24.71 11.18
N ARG A 265 16.42 23.45 10.81
CA ARG A 265 17.21 22.35 11.34
C ARG A 265 18.50 22.18 10.53
N THR A 266 19.65 22.26 11.19
CA THR A 266 20.93 21.93 10.58
C THR A 266 21.29 20.46 10.83
N VAL A 267 21.64 19.76 9.76
CA VAL A 267 22.19 18.40 9.79
C VAL A 267 23.65 18.49 9.33
N GLU A 268 24.56 18.30 10.27
CA GLU A 268 26.00 18.52 10.02
C GLU A 268 26.61 17.52 9.04
N ALA A 269 26.15 16.28 9.06
CA ALA A 269 26.57 15.24 8.13
C ALA A 269 25.49 14.19 7.99
N VAL A 270 25.14 13.83 6.77
CA VAL A 270 24.25 12.70 6.49
C VAL A 270 24.70 12.04 5.19
N ASP A 271 24.72 10.70 5.18
CA ASP A 271 24.99 9.90 3.99
C ASP A 271 23.69 9.50 3.28
N ARG A 272 23.80 8.81 2.13
CA ARG A 272 22.66 8.31 1.34
C ARG A 272 21.78 7.28 2.09
N SER A 273 22.29 6.70 3.19
CA SER A 273 21.59 5.73 4.04
C SER A 273 20.97 6.39 5.27
N SER A 274 20.86 7.72 5.30
CA SER A 274 20.35 8.50 6.44
C SER A 274 21.14 8.29 7.74
N ARG A 275 22.49 8.19 7.64
CA ARG A 275 23.39 8.03 8.79
C ARG A 275 24.37 9.17 8.87
N ASP A 276 24.72 9.55 10.11
CA ASP A 276 25.79 10.52 10.36
C ASP A 276 27.19 9.89 10.22
N ALA A 277 28.24 10.68 10.45
CA ALA A 277 29.62 10.22 10.39
C ALA A 277 29.98 9.15 11.44
N ALA A 278 29.21 9.04 12.50
CA ALA A 278 29.34 7.99 13.52
C ALA A 278 28.52 6.73 13.20
N GLY A 279 27.77 6.74 12.10
CA GLY A 279 26.88 5.65 11.69
C GLY A 279 25.52 5.65 12.39
N THR A 280 25.20 6.73 13.14
CA THR A 280 23.94 6.87 13.85
C THR A 280 22.83 7.28 12.88
N PRO A 281 21.63 6.67 12.95
CA PRO A 281 20.50 7.08 12.10
C PRO A 281 20.09 8.55 12.33
N VAL A 282 20.02 9.32 11.26
CA VAL A 282 19.53 10.70 11.25
C VAL A 282 18.08 10.71 10.84
N LYS A 283 17.18 11.15 11.72
CA LYS A 283 15.76 11.32 11.38
C LYS A 283 15.60 12.53 10.46
N LEU A 284 15.09 12.31 9.28
CA LEU A 284 14.80 13.35 8.29
C LEU A 284 13.33 13.32 7.90
N PRO A 285 12.71 14.46 7.59
CA PRO A 285 11.40 14.45 6.98
C PRO A 285 11.54 13.89 5.55
N ASP A 286 10.73 12.92 5.19
CA ASP A 286 10.73 12.30 3.84
C ASP A 286 12.13 11.97 3.30
N ALA A 287 12.90 11.19 4.07
CA ALA A 287 14.28 10.84 3.72
C ALA A 287 14.42 10.21 2.33
N GLU A 288 13.39 9.47 1.88
CA GLU A 288 13.37 8.78 0.58
C GLU A 288 13.43 9.74 -0.61
N ARG A 289 12.84 10.94 -0.51
CA ARG A 289 12.88 11.96 -1.56
C ARG A 289 13.92 13.03 -1.27
N LEU A 290 14.09 13.42 -0.01
CA LEU A 290 15.03 14.46 0.40
C LEU A 290 16.49 14.07 0.11
N LEU A 291 16.90 12.86 0.46
CA LEU A 291 18.30 12.45 0.27
C LEU A 291 18.70 12.40 -1.21
N PRO A 292 17.97 11.73 -2.11
CA PRO A 292 18.30 11.77 -3.53
C PRO A 292 18.37 13.19 -4.09
N ALA A 293 17.45 14.08 -3.70
CA ALA A 293 17.44 15.46 -4.12
C ALA A 293 18.67 16.23 -3.60
N ALA A 294 18.98 16.11 -2.31
CA ALA A 294 20.14 16.74 -1.70
C ALA A 294 21.48 16.24 -2.28
N PHE A 295 21.58 14.94 -2.58
CA PHE A 295 22.80 14.38 -3.19
C PHE A 295 22.97 14.69 -4.68
N ASN A 296 21.94 15.18 -5.35
CA ASN A 296 21.98 15.66 -6.73
C ASN A 296 22.07 17.20 -6.81
N THR A 297 22.26 17.87 -5.67
CA THR A 297 22.35 19.33 -5.58
C THR A 297 23.74 19.72 -5.10
N ASP A 298 24.36 20.72 -5.77
CA ASP A 298 25.64 21.29 -5.38
C ASP A 298 25.46 22.29 -4.24
N VAL A 299 26.58 22.62 -3.57
CA VAL A 299 26.57 23.61 -2.48
C VAL A 299 26.16 24.99 -3.00
N GLY A 300 25.20 25.60 -2.30
CA GLY A 300 24.69 26.94 -2.62
C GLY A 300 23.72 27.00 -3.81
N VAL A 301 23.35 25.86 -4.35
CA VAL A 301 22.30 25.78 -5.39
C VAL A 301 20.94 25.68 -4.74
N GLU A 302 20.10 26.65 -4.98
CA GLU A 302 18.70 26.63 -4.54
C GLU A 302 17.87 25.69 -5.39
N ARG A 303 16.95 25.00 -4.74
CA ARG A 303 15.98 24.09 -5.37
C ARG A 303 14.58 24.39 -4.88
N ASP A 304 13.60 24.05 -5.71
CA ASP A 304 12.21 24.09 -5.31
C ASP A 304 11.96 23.17 -4.11
N PRO A 305 11.07 23.55 -3.20
CA PRO A 305 10.74 22.72 -2.06
C PRO A 305 10.07 21.41 -2.48
N LEU A 306 10.33 20.36 -1.72
CA LEU A 306 9.66 19.07 -1.90
C LEU A 306 8.25 19.14 -1.29
N GLN A 307 7.25 18.78 -2.07
CA GLN A 307 5.88 18.63 -1.54
C GLN A 307 5.77 17.36 -0.71
N PHE A 308 5.26 17.47 0.51
CA PHE A 308 5.08 16.33 1.42
C PHE A 308 3.87 16.54 2.33
N GLN A 309 2.92 15.58 2.36
CA GLN A 309 1.73 15.59 3.21
C GLN A 309 0.96 16.93 3.21
N ASP A 310 0.64 17.45 2.04
CA ASP A 310 0.01 18.78 1.84
C ASP A 310 0.83 19.97 2.36
N GLY A 311 2.12 19.78 2.62
CA GLY A 311 3.06 20.79 3.04
C GLY A 311 4.34 20.78 2.20
N TYR A 312 5.40 21.40 2.71
CA TYR A 312 6.64 21.63 1.97
C TYR A 312 7.87 21.38 2.84
N ILE A 313 8.92 20.86 2.21
CA ILE A 313 10.23 20.68 2.80
C ILE A 313 11.23 21.44 1.93
N TRP A 314 11.79 22.53 2.46
CA TRP A 314 12.93 23.22 1.87
C TRP A 314 14.23 22.63 2.38
N TYR A 315 15.22 22.62 1.54
CA TYR A 315 16.56 22.20 1.93
C TYR A 315 17.63 22.99 1.17
N ASP A 316 18.71 23.34 1.87
CA ASP A 316 19.92 23.85 1.28
C ASP A 316 21.09 22.91 1.57
N VAL A 317 21.88 22.62 0.55
CA VAL A 317 23.15 21.92 0.71
C VAL A 317 24.21 22.93 1.05
N THR A 318 24.68 22.95 2.29
CA THR A 318 25.69 23.94 2.78
C THR A 318 27.09 23.35 2.83
N GLY A 319 27.26 22.05 2.61
CA GLY A 319 28.55 21.40 2.55
C GLY A 319 28.51 20.02 1.96
N ILE A 320 29.59 19.62 1.32
CA ILE A 320 29.82 18.28 0.77
C ILE A 320 31.13 17.75 1.31
N SER A 321 31.09 16.63 1.99
CA SER A 321 32.29 15.88 2.36
C SER A 321 32.39 14.68 1.43
N PRO A 322 33.33 14.67 0.47
CA PRO A 322 33.43 13.62 -0.53
C PRO A 322 33.82 12.27 0.10
N SER A 323 33.40 11.19 -0.56
CA SER A 323 33.88 9.86 -0.20
C SER A 323 35.39 9.77 -0.32
N ARG A 324 36.05 9.28 0.72
CA ARG A 324 37.51 9.09 0.71
C ARG A 324 37.89 7.68 1.17
N GLU A 325 39.07 7.28 0.77
CA GLU A 325 39.68 6.08 1.36
C GLU A 325 40.08 6.37 2.81
N ARG A 326 39.96 5.35 3.64
CA ARG A 326 40.48 5.34 5.02
C ARG A 326 41.73 4.50 5.08
N SER A 327 42.65 4.86 5.97
CA SER A 327 43.77 4.01 6.28
C SER A 327 43.32 2.79 7.11
N LEU A 328 44.14 1.73 7.11
CA LEU A 328 43.86 0.57 7.97
C LEU A 328 43.77 0.96 9.45
N ASP A 329 44.60 1.90 9.90
CA ASP A 329 44.59 2.37 11.29
C ASP A 329 43.26 3.04 11.68
N GLU A 330 42.64 3.78 10.76
CA GLU A 330 41.32 4.41 11.00
C GLU A 330 40.17 3.42 11.11
N VAL A 331 40.31 2.22 10.58
CA VAL A 331 39.23 1.21 10.48
C VAL A 331 39.61 -0.14 11.02
N LYS A 332 40.72 -0.23 11.75
CA LYS A 332 41.31 -1.48 12.20
C LYS A 332 40.30 -2.40 12.90
N ASP A 333 39.57 -1.87 13.87
CA ASP A 333 38.59 -2.65 14.63
C ASP A 333 37.45 -3.16 13.75
N LEU A 334 37.01 -2.33 12.79
CA LEU A 334 35.98 -2.71 11.82
C LEU A 334 36.46 -3.80 10.86
N VAL A 335 37.71 -3.66 10.38
CA VAL A 335 38.38 -4.67 9.51
C VAL A 335 38.53 -5.98 10.23
N GLU A 336 39.02 -5.96 11.49
CA GLU A 336 39.17 -7.13 12.31
C GLU A 336 37.83 -7.83 12.58
N THR A 337 36.80 -7.06 12.90
CA THR A 337 35.47 -7.62 13.14
C THR A 337 34.94 -8.32 11.89
N ARG A 338 35.03 -7.67 10.72
CA ARG A 338 34.57 -8.26 9.45
C ARG A 338 35.41 -9.45 9.00
N TRP A 339 36.71 -9.41 9.27
CA TRP A 339 37.57 -10.55 9.01
C TRP A 339 37.18 -11.75 9.89
N ARG A 340 36.92 -11.49 11.19
CA ARG A 340 36.49 -12.54 12.14
C ARG A 340 35.15 -13.14 11.73
N ASP A 341 34.19 -12.31 11.36
CA ASP A 341 32.88 -12.77 10.88
C ASP A 341 32.98 -13.64 9.64
N ARG A 342 33.87 -13.28 8.71
CA ARG A 342 34.17 -14.08 7.53
C ARG A 342 34.86 -15.41 7.87
N GLU A 343 35.78 -15.40 8.81
CA GLU A 343 36.45 -16.61 9.25
C GLU A 343 35.49 -17.58 9.92
N ILE A 344 34.54 -17.02 10.75
CA ILE A 344 33.45 -17.82 11.33
C ILE A 344 32.60 -18.44 10.22
N ALA A 345 32.16 -17.66 9.28
CA ALA A 345 31.33 -18.14 8.17
C ALA A 345 32.06 -19.25 7.36
N THR A 346 33.35 -19.05 7.07
CA THR A 346 34.18 -20.05 6.36
C THR A 346 34.32 -21.36 7.13
N ARG A 347 34.56 -21.29 8.44
CA ARG A 347 34.64 -22.49 9.29
C ARG A 347 33.32 -23.22 9.40
N LEU A 348 32.21 -22.47 9.53
CA LEU A 348 30.88 -23.08 9.60
C LEU A 348 30.46 -23.68 8.25
N ASP A 349 30.83 -23.06 7.14
CA ASP A 349 30.56 -23.61 5.80
C ASP A 349 31.35 -24.90 5.57
N THR A 350 32.62 -24.96 6.01
CA THR A 350 33.44 -26.18 5.97
C THR A 350 32.80 -27.29 6.79
N LYS A 351 32.42 -27.01 8.06
CA LYS A 351 31.75 -28.00 8.91
C LYS A 351 30.40 -28.44 8.32
N ALA A 352 29.61 -27.50 7.78
CA ALA A 352 28.33 -27.83 7.12
C ALA A 352 28.56 -28.75 5.90
N THR A 353 29.64 -28.53 5.15
CA THR A 353 30.03 -29.40 4.03
C THR A 353 30.40 -30.79 4.50
N GLU A 354 31.25 -30.92 5.54
CA GLU A 354 31.61 -32.20 6.12
C GLU A 354 30.39 -32.98 6.65
N MET A 355 29.45 -32.29 7.29
CA MET A 355 28.21 -32.90 7.76
C MET A 355 27.33 -33.36 6.57
N LEU A 356 27.19 -32.53 5.55
CA LEU A 356 26.45 -32.87 4.33
C LEU A 356 27.05 -34.10 3.65
N ASP A 357 28.39 -34.22 3.56
CA ASP A 357 29.05 -35.34 2.94
C ASP A 357 28.83 -36.65 3.74
N LYS A 358 28.79 -36.57 5.08
CA LYS A 358 28.40 -37.72 5.92
C LYS A 358 26.96 -38.16 5.68
N LEU A 359 26.02 -37.20 5.57
CA LEU A 359 24.63 -37.50 5.25
C LEU A 359 24.47 -38.13 3.87
N LYS A 360 25.22 -37.66 2.86
CA LYS A 360 25.24 -38.25 1.51
C LYS A 360 25.85 -39.64 1.51
N ALA A 361 26.78 -39.91 2.42
CA ALA A 361 27.40 -41.25 2.61
C ALA A 361 26.48 -42.22 3.37
N GLY A 362 25.29 -41.78 3.80
CA GLY A 362 24.28 -42.67 4.42
C GLY A 362 24.13 -42.51 5.92
N ALA A 363 24.88 -41.61 6.58
CA ALA A 363 24.66 -41.31 7.99
C ALA A 363 23.29 -40.66 8.21
N THR A 364 22.68 -40.89 9.37
CA THR A 364 21.41 -40.26 9.75
C THR A 364 21.61 -38.84 10.30
N MET A 365 20.57 -38.01 10.24
CA MET A 365 20.58 -36.67 10.85
C MET A 365 20.94 -36.75 12.35
N ALA A 366 20.39 -37.73 13.07
CA ALA A 366 20.63 -37.91 14.50
C ALA A 366 22.11 -38.27 14.81
N GLU A 367 22.72 -39.15 14.02
CA GLU A 367 24.15 -39.52 14.19
C GLU A 367 25.08 -38.33 13.93
N VAL A 368 24.82 -37.57 12.85
CA VAL A 368 25.62 -36.38 12.53
C VAL A 368 25.44 -35.31 13.58
N ALA A 369 24.20 -35.08 14.05
CA ALA A 369 23.90 -34.13 15.12
C ALA A 369 24.63 -34.50 16.43
N ALA A 370 24.51 -35.74 16.86
CA ALA A 370 25.17 -36.23 18.08
C ALA A 370 26.70 -36.09 18.04
N ALA A 371 27.32 -36.39 16.90
CA ALA A 371 28.78 -36.25 16.69
C ALA A 371 29.26 -34.80 16.75
N ASN A 372 28.37 -33.82 16.55
CA ASN A 372 28.69 -32.39 16.56
C ASN A 372 28.02 -31.61 17.71
N HIS A 373 27.40 -32.31 18.66
CA HIS A 373 26.68 -31.73 19.80
C HIS A 373 25.55 -30.78 19.39
N LEU A 374 24.90 -31.06 18.26
CA LEU A 374 23.78 -30.30 17.72
C LEU A 374 22.45 -30.99 18.01
N LYS A 375 21.37 -30.24 17.87
CA LYS A 375 20.00 -30.76 17.91
C LYS A 375 19.46 -30.90 16.49
N VAL A 376 18.66 -31.94 16.28
CA VAL A 376 17.83 -32.05 15.08
C VAL A 376 16.47 -31.41 15.38
N GLU A 377 16.11 -30.44 14.60
CA GLU A 377 14.82 -29.77 14.66
C GLU A 377 14.04 -30.03 13.37
N THR A 378 12.73 -29.78 13.41
CA THR A 378 11.84 -30.08 12.29
C THR A 378 11.05 -28.83 11.90
N LEU A 379 10.93 -28.59 10.60
CA LEU A 379 10.01 -27.64 10.01
C LEU A 379 9.03 -28.40 9.10
N THR A 380 7.74 -28.23 9.31
CA THR A 380 6.71 -28.98 8.58
C THR A 380 5.84 -28.08 7.70
N GLY A 381 5.48 -28.55 6.52
CA GLY A 381 4.46 -27.96 5.66
C GLY A 381 4.79 -26.54 5.18
N ARG A 382 6.07 -26.24 4.87
CA ARG A 382 6.47 -24.90 4.41
C ARG A 382 6.26 -24.73 2.93
N LYS A 383 5.72 -23.55 2.53
CA LYS A 383 5.56 -23.14 1.14
C LYS A 383 6.73 -22.30 0.66
N ARG A 384 6.85 -22.13 -0.66
CA ARG A 384 7.86 -21.26 -1.27
C ARG A 384 7.70 -19.81 -0.82
N GLY A 385 8.84 -19.12 -0.64
CA GLY A 385 8.86 -17.70 -0.27
C GLY A 385 8.52 -17.39 1.20
N GLU A 386 8.09 -18.36 1.98
CA GLU A 386 7.82 -18.18 3.41
C GLU A 386 9.10 -18.38 4.22
N ALA A 387 9.70 -17.29 4.73
CA ALA A 387 10.77 -17.39 5.70
C ALA A 387 10.32 -18.23 6.90
N ALA A 388 11.13 -19.20 7.31
CA ALA A 388 10.73 -20.17 8.33
C ALA A 388 11.90 -20.57 9.24
N GLY A 389 11.73 -20.32 10.53
CA GLY A 389 12.75 -20.66 11.53
C GLY A 389 14.11 -20.01 11.19
N PRO A 390 15.20 -20.78 11.11
CA PRO A 390 16.52 -20.26 10.77
C PRO A 390 16.74 -20.06 9.26
N LEU A 391 15.78 -20.41 8.39
CA LEU A 391 15.95 -20.30 6.95
C LEU A 391 15.65 -18.89 6.45
N SER A 392 16.59 -18.33 5.69
CA SER A 392 16.35 -17.14 4.85
C SER A 392 15.46 -17.49 3.64
N ALA A 393 15.03 -16.51 2.86
CA ALA A 393 14.31 -16.76 1.61
C ALA A 393 15.14 -17.65 0.65
N ALA A 394 16.44 -17.41 0.52
CA ALA A 394 17.36 -18.25 -0.26
C ALA A 394 17.49 -19.65 0.33
N GLY A 395 17.44 -19.78 1.67
CA GLY A 395 17.45 -21.06 2.35
C GLY A 395 16.21 -21.89 2.07
N VAL A 396 15.03 -21.26 2.07
CA VAL A 396 13.79 -21.91 1.66
C VAL A 396 13.87 -22.36 0.20
N ASP A 397 14.40 -21.53 -0.68
CA ASP A 397 14.58 -21.88 -2.08
C ASP A 397 15.51 -23.09 -2.26
N ALA A 398 16.63 -23.18 -1.51
CA ALA A 398 17.50 -24.34 -1.49
C ALA A 398 16.77 -25.63 -1.07
N VAL A 399 15.86 -25.54 -0.08
CA VAL A 399 15.00 -26.68 0.32
C VAL A 399 14.13 -27.13 -0.84
N PHE A 400 13.56 -26.20 -1.60
CA PHE A 400 12.70 -26.52 -2.75
C PHE A 400 13.44 -27.04 -3.98
N HIS A 401 14.74 -26.84 -4.06
CA HIS A 401 15.63 -27.45 -5.09
C HIS A 401 16.20 -28.81 -4.67
N THR A 402 15.96 -29.24 -3.44
CA THR A 402 16.46 -30.52 -2.92
C THR A 402 15.39 -31.61 -3.05
N ALA A 403 15.75 -32.79 -3.52
CA ALA A 403 14.82 -33.91 -3.67
C ALA A 403 14.35 -34.47 -2.30
N LYS A 404 13.22 -35.20 -2.28
CA LYS A 404 12.80 -35.93 -1.09
C LYS A 404 13.89 -36.90 -0.65
N ASP A 405 14.07 -37.03 0.65
CA ASP A 405 15.08 -37.83 1.33
C ASP A 405 16.53 -37.39 1.08
N ALA A 406 16.78 -36.39 0.26
CA ALA A 406 18.09 -35.82 0.04
C ALA A 406 18.42 -34.77 1.10
N ALA A 407 19.73 -34.61 1.37
CA ALA A 407 20.27 -33.58 2.25
C ALA A 407 20.83 -32.40 1.47
N GLY A 408 20.79 -31.23 2.07
CA GLY A 408 21.33 -29.98 1.56
C GLY A 408 21.93 -29.11 2.66
N LYS A 409 22.59 -28.02 2.26
CA LYS A 409 23.06 -26.97 3.16
C LYS A 409 22.71 -25.59 2.59
N THR A 410 22.56 -24.62 3.47
CA THR A 410 22.31 -23.22 3.10
C THR A 410 22.76 -22.28 4.20
N GLU A 411 22.97 -21.02 3.86
CA GLU A 411 23.16 -19.97 4.86
C GLU A 411 21.86 -19.75 5.64
N ALA A 412 21.97 -19.53 6.94
CA ALA A 412 20.83 -19.19 7.79
C ALA A 412 20.35 -17.75 7.58
N ALA A 413 19.23 -17.40 8.20
CA ALA A 413 18.73 -16.03 8.21
C ALA A 413 19.63 -15.07 9.01
N GLN A 414 20.31 -15.58 10.04
CA GLN A 414 21.29 -14.81 10.79
C GLN A 414 22.68 -14.89 10.13
N PRO A 415 23.41 -13.76 10.08
CA PRO A 415 24.73 -13.72 9.48
C PRO A 415 25.72 -14.69 10.14
N ALA A 416 26.54 -15.33 9.33
CA ALA A 416 27.56 -16.29 9.74
C ALA A 416 27.01 -17.53 10.49
N GLU A 417 25.79 -17.92 10.18
CA GLU A 417 25.21 -19.21 10.60
C GLU A 417 24.92 -20.07 9.37
N GLN A 418 24.89 -21.37 9.55
CA GLN A 418 24.63 -22.36 8.49
C GLN A 418 23.51 -23.31 8.90
N VAL A 419 22.74 -23.78 7.94
CA VAL A 419 21.74 -24.83 8.13
C VAL A 419 22.11 -26.03 7.27
N VAL A 420 22.18 -27.19 7.89
CA VAL A 420 22.23 -28.48 7.18
C VAL A 420 20.90 -29.16 7.37
N PHE A 421 20.27 -29.56 6.30
CA PHE A 421 18.90 -30.07 6.31
C PHE A 421 18.74 -31.34 5.47
N ARG A 422 17.68 -32.11 5.73
CA ARG A 422 17.18 -33.22 4.92
C ARG A 422 15.70 -32.98 4.64
N VAL A 423 15.28 -33.12 3.39
CA VAL A 423 13.86 -33.06 3.02
C VAL A 423 13.21 -34.38 3.39
N THR A 424 12.27 -34.33 4.36
CA THR A 424 11.58 -35.51 4.86
C THR A 424 10.28 -35.77 4.13
N ASP A 425 9.60 -34.73 3.69
CA ASP A 425 8.36 -34.89 2.93
C ASP A 425 8.12 -33.77 1.93
N ILE A 426 7.43 -34.13 0.85
CA ILE A 426 6.97 -33.23 -0.20
C ILE A 426 5.48 -33.51 -0.41
N VAL A 427 4.65 -32.57 -0.04
CA VAL A 427 3.19 -32.65 -0.20
C VAL A 427 2.75 -31.69 -1.29
N VAL A 428 2.09 -32.23 -2.30
CA VAL A 428 1.42 -31.45 -3.34
C VAL A 428 -0.07 -31.62 -3.12
N PRO A 429 -0.78 -30.59 -2.61
CA PRO A 429 -2.23 -30.66 -2.43
C PRO A 429 -2.91 -30.91 -3.79
N ALA A 430 -3.99 -31.67 -3.78
CA ALA A 430 -4.78 -31.88 -4.98
C ALA A 430 -5.45 -30.55 -5.40
N LEU A 431 -5.31 -30.18 -6.67
CA LEU A 431 -5.94 -28.97 -7.22
C LEU A 431 -7.47 -29.14 -7.25
N ASP A 432 -8.17 -28.29 -6.52
CA ASP A 432 -9.61 -28.14 -6.61
C ASP A 432 -9.96 -26.96 -7.54
N MET A 433 -10.34 -27.27 -8.79
CA MET A 433 -10.73 -26.27 -9.79
C MET A 433 -11.98 -25.47 -9.42
N THR A 434 -12.73 -25.89 -8.41
CA THR A 434 -13.92 -25.16 -7.93
C THR A 434 -13.56 -24.12 -6.86
N SER A 435 -12.38 -24.19 -6.30
CA SER A 435 -11.89 -23.25 -5.28
C SER A 435 -11.71 -21.83 -5.84
N ASP A 436 -11.86 -20.84 -4.99
CA ASP A 436 -11.65 -19.44 -5.38
C ASP A 436 -10.18 -19.14 -5.71
N GLU A 437 -9.24 -19.88 -5.10
CA GLU A 437 -7.82 -19.78 -5.39
C GLU A 437 -7.49 -20.28 -6.79
N ALA A 438 -8.03 -21.45 -7.18
CA ALA A 438 -7.83 -21.98 -8.52
C ALA A 438 -8.46 -21.09 -9.60
N LYS A 439 -9.63 -20.50 -9.34
CA LYS A 439 -10.27 -19.53 -10.25
C LYS A 439 -9.42 -18.29 -10.44
N ARG A 440 -8.90 -17.70 -9.35
CA ARG A 440 -7.99 -16.54 -9.42
C ARG A 440 -6.69 -16.86 -10.16
N ALA A 441 -6.11 -18.04 -9.91
CA ALA A 441 -4.92 -18.49 -10.63
C ALA A 441 -5.20 -18.64 -12.13
N LEU A 442 -6.34 -19.23 -12.51
CA LEU A 442 -6.78 -19.34 -13.89
C LEU A 442 -6.98 -17.97 -14.55
N GLU A 443 -7.65 -17.03 -13.86
CA GLU A 443 -7.84 -15.67 -14.35
C GLU A 443 -6.51 -14.95 -14.58
N THR A 444 -5.56 -15.10 -13.65
CA THR A 444 -4.22 -14.52 -13.75
C THR A 444 -3.45 -15.10 -14.93
N LEU A 445 -3.46 -16.43 -15.08
CA LEU A 445 -2.82 -17.12 -16.20
C LEU A 445 -3.45 -16.76 -17.54
N ASN A 446 -4.78 -16.66 -17.62
CA ASN A 446 -5.48 -16.22 -18.83
C ASN A 446 -5.08 -14.79 -19.23
N ARG A 447 -4.97 -13.89 -18.25
CA ARG A 447 -4.53 -12.51 -18.49
C ARG A 447 -3.08 -12.48 -18.99
N SER A 448 -2.16 -13.16 -18.32
CA SER A 448 -0.76 -13.22 -18.73
C SER A 448 -0.60 -13.82 -20.14
N LEU A 449 -1.31 -14.90 -20.43
CA LEU A 449 -1.31 -15.52 -21.76
C LEU A 449 -1.84 -14.57 -22.84
N SER A 450 -2.89 -13.81 -22.52
CA SER A 450 -3.46 -12.81 -23.43
C SER A 450 -2.49 -11.65 -23.69
N GLU A 451 -1.81 -11.18 -22.64
CA GLU A 451 -0.79 -10.14 -22.75
C GLU A 451 0.42 -10.60 -23.56
N ASP A 452 0.91 -11.82 -23.34
CA ASP A 452 2.05 -12.40 -24.07
C ASP A 452 1.73 -12.56 -25.57
N ILE A 453 0.55 -13.09 -25.90
CA ILE A 453 0.14 -13.27 -27.31
C ILE A 453 -0.05 -11.92 -28.00
N LEU A 454 -0.62 -10.94 -27.28
CA LEU A 454 -0.77 -9.59 -27.83
C LEU A 454 0.60 -8.93 -28.05
N ALA A 455 1.53 -9.10 -27.13
CA ALA A 455 2.90 -8.57 -27.25
C ALA A 455 3.64 -9.22 -28.43
N GLU A 456 3.54 -10.55 -28.59
CA GLU A 456 4.15 -11.27 -29.73
C GLU A 456 3.53 -10.85 -31.04
N TYR A 457 2.20 -10.69 -31.11
CA TYR A 457 1.51 -10.21 -32.29
C TYR A 457 1.96 -8.78 -32.67
N ILE A 458 2.08 -7.88 -31.71
CA ILE A 458 2.58 -6.51 -31.91
C ILE A 458 4.02 -6.56 -32.42
N ALA A 459 4.90 -7.32 -31.78
CA ALA A 459 6.30 -7.44 -32.18
C ALA A 459 6.44 -7.98 -33.61
N ARG A 460 5.57 -8.93 -33.99
CA ARG A 460 5.53 -9.44 -35.37
C ARG A 460 5.08 -8.38 -36.35
N LEU A 461 4.02 -7.63 -36.06
CA LEU A 461 3.58 -6.51 -36.87
C LEU A 461 4.66 -5.44 -37.04
N GLU A 462 5.35 -5.09 -35.95
CA GLU A 462 6.47 -4.15 -35.98
C GLU A 462 7.59 -4.63 -36.89
N SER A 463 7.89 -5.92 -36.89
CA SER A 463 8.90 -6.53 -37.76
C SER A 463 8.47 -6.56 -39.22
N GLU A 464 7.19 -6.81 -39.52
CA GLU A 464 6.66 -6.93 -40.88
C GLU A 464 6.36 -5.57 -41.54
N ILE A 465 5.85 -4.61 -40.76
CA ILE A 465 5.42 -3.29 -41.27
C ILE A 465 6.53 -2.25 -41.14
N GLY A 466 7.44 -2.45 -40.21
CA GLY A 466 8.47 -1.50 -39.80
C GLY A 466 7.91 -0.43 -38.84
N VAL A 467 8.69 -0.06 -37.85
CA VAL A 467 8.36 1.00 -36.89
C VAL A 467 9.42 2.07 -37.01
N THR A 468 8.98 3.32 -37.21
CA THR A 468 9.83 4.49 -37.15
C THR A 468 9.48 5.31 -35.92
N ILE A 469 10.42 5.43 -34.97
CA ILE A 469 10.25 6.24 -33.79
C ILE A 469 10.64 7.68 -34.13
N ASN A 470 9.68 8.60 -34.05
CA ASN A 470 9.97 10.02 -34.14
C ASN A 470 10.59 10.51 -32.83
N GLN A 471 11.93 10.53 -32.79
CA GLN A 471 12.70 10.87 -31.61
C GLN A 471 12.42 12.30 -31.12
N SER A 472 12.12 13.23 -32.04
CA SER A 472 11.79 14.62 -31.69
C SER A 472 10.44 14.70 -30.96
N ALA A 473 9.45 13.97 -31.43
CA ALA A 473 8.13 13.90 -30.79
C ALA A 473 8.21 13.17 -29.42
N LEU A 474 8.99 12.08 -29.33
CA LEU A 474 9.23 11.37 -28.08
C LEU A 474 9.88 12.29 -27.04
N ASN A 475 10.92 13.03 -27.42
CA ASN A 475 11.58 13.97 -26.53
C ASN A 475 10.65 15.13 -26.09
N GLN A 476 9.74 15.58 -26.96
CA GLN A 476 8.72 16.57 -26.60
C GLN A 476 7.70 16.01 -25.59
N VAL A 477 7.27 14.78 -25.74
CA VAL A 477 6.34 14.15 -24.78
C VAL A 477 7.02 13.86 -23.45
N VAL A 478 8.27 13.39 -23.46
CA VAL A 478 9.04 13.10 -22.25
C VAL A 478 9.46 14.40 -21.52
N SER A 479 9.80 15.45 -22.27
CA SER A 479 10.14 16.77 -21.68
C SER A 479 8.93 17.65 -21.43
N GLY A 480 7.83 17.52 -22.19
CA GLY A 480 6.60 18.30 -22.05
C GLY A 480 5.60 17.72 -21.05
N GLY A 481 5.78 16.49 -20.59
CA GLY A 481 4.97 15.87 -19.50
C GLY A 481 5.25 16.45 -18.11
N ALA A 482 6.19 17.39 -17.99
CA ALA A 482 6.49 18.15 -16.77
C ALA A 482 5.77 19.53 -16.70
N GLY A 483 4.90 19.86 -17.68
CA GLY A 483 4.45 21.25 -17.84
C GLY A 483 2.95 21.50 -18.04
N ASP A 484 2.04 20.51 -17.97
CA ASP A 484 0.60 20.77 -18.19
C ASP A 484 -0.29 20.06 -17.14
N GLY A 485 -0.25 20.60 -15.95
CA GLY A 485 -1.15 20.27 -14.83
C GLY A 485 -1.59 21.54 -14.09
N ALA A 486 -1.79 22.65 -14.82
CA ALA A 486 -2.34 23.88 -14.26
C ALA A 486 -3.27 24.55 -15.30
N ASN A 487 -4.55 24.19 -15.25
CA ASN A 487 -5.69 25.10 -15.53
C ASN A 487 -6.96 24.48 -14.93
#